data_48bc227083064ded480c59a5c2383cff
#
_entry.id   48bc227083064ded480c59a5c2383cff
#
_cell.length_a   1.000
_cell.length_b   1.000
_cell.length_c   1.000
_cell.angle_alpha   90.00
_cell.angle_beta   90.00
_cell.angle_gamma   90.00
#
_symmetry.space_group_name_H-M   'P 1'
#
loop_
_entity.id
_entity.type
_entity.pdbx_description
1 polymer ?
#
loop_
_entity_poly.entity_id
_entity_poly.type
_entity_poly.pdbx_seq_one_letter_code
_entity_poly.pdbx_strand_id
1 'polypeptide(L)'
;MAEKMRLHVSPYARKTARELGVVLETLTGSGPNGRIVWRDVDAAAKTAENSTAGGVAGYYTTVDVRELLAALKTLDGALTFPAFAQRAAERLSVPAWFAGDGIEGALPVLNEGEIAAMTVGDPTDGHARVHLAYDSGAMSDEAAAKLLRSMKGLLEKPLTMLT
;
A
#
# COMPACT_ATOMS: atom_id res chain seq x y z
N MET A 1 29.81 11.55 -30.60
CA MET A 1 30.04 12.57 -29.54
C MET A 1 28.70 13.16 -29.20
N ALA A 2 28.13 12.86 -28.02
CA ALA A 2 26.87 13.44 -27.61
C ALA A 2 27.10 14.90 -27.23
N GLU A 3 26.49 15.81 -27.96
CA GLU A 3 26.49 17.25 -27.71
C GLU A 3 25.85 17.50 -26.35
N LYS A 4 26.66 17.92 -25.38
CA LYS A 4 26.21 18.20 -24.03
C LYS A 4 25.30 19.43 -24.07
N MET A 5 23.99 19.23 -24.16
CA MET A 5 22.98 20.26 -24.19
C MET A 5 23.18 21.21 -23.00
N ARG A 6 23.52 22.47 -23.26
CA ARG A 6 23.72 23.48 -22.21
C ARG A 6 22.38 23.82 -21.58
N LEU A 7 22.16 23.32 -20.38
CA LEU A 7 20.97 23.65 -19.58
C LEU A 7 20.99 25.15 -19.20
N HIS A 8 19.96 25.85 -19.62
CA HIS A 8 19.72 27.23 -19.20
C HIS A 8 19.07 27.23 -17.82
N VAL A 9 19.85 27.52 -16.78
CA VAL A 9 19.42 27.48 -15.37
C VAL A 9 19.69 28.83 -14.73
N SER A 10 18.72 29.38 -14.02
CA SER A 10 18.94 30.61 -13.25
C SER A 10 19.90 30.35 -12.09
N PRO A 11 20.71 31.36 -11.66
CA PRO A 11 21.65 31.20 -10.55
C PRO A 11 20.96 30.72 -9.26
N TYR A 12 19.77 31.25 -8.98
CA TYR A 12 18.98 30.87 -7.81
C TYR A 12 18.47 29.43 -7.90
N ALA A 13 17.91 29.02 -9.05
CA ALA A 13 17.48 27.63 -9.27
C ALA A 13 18.63 26.62 -9.10
N ARG A 14 19.83 26.98 -9.55
CA ARG A 14 21.02 26.12 -9.37
C ARG A 14 21.44 25.97 -7.91
N LYS A 15 21.33 27.03 -7.12
CA LYS A 15 21.59 27.00 -5.70
C LYS A 15 20.54 26.13 -4.98
N THR A 16 19.26 26.37 -5.22
CA THR A 16 18.14 25.63 -4.62
C THR A 16 18.20 24.13 -4.99
N ALA A 17 18.52 23.80 -6.23
CA ALA A 17 18.64 22.40 -6.65
C ALA A 17 19.76 21.64 -5.89
N ARG A 18 20.88 22.31 -5.59
CA ARG A 18 21.95 21.71 -4.76
C ARG A 18 21.50 21.51 -3.32
N GLU A 19 20.77 22.47 -2.76
CA GLU A 19 20.27 22.42 -1.38
C GLU A 19 19.20 21.33 -1.20
N LEU A 20 18.37 21.12 -2.23
CA LEU A 20 17.28 20.14 -2.21
C LEU A 20 17.62 18.79 -2.88
N GLY A 21 18.83 18.61 -3.39
CA GLY A 21 19.26 17.37 -4.05
C GLY A 21 18.56 17.08 -5.38
N VAL A 22 17.97 18.10 -6.04
CA VAL A 22 17.23 17.93 -7.30
C VAL A 22 18.17 17.88 -8.50
N VAL A 23 17.99 16.88 -9.36
CA VAL A 23 18.76 16.70 -10.60
C VAL A 23 18.21 17.62 -11.68
N LEU A 24 18.97 18.64 -12.09
CA LEU A 24 18.53 19.66 -13.04
C LEU A 24 18.29 19.13 -14.46
N GLU A 25 18.99 18.07 -14.84
CA GLU A 25 18.90 17.43 -16.17
C GLU A 25 17.54 16.79 -16.44
N THR A 26 16.77 16.49 -15.41
CA THR A 26 15.44 15.87 -15.50
C THR A 26 14.32 16.91 -15.60
N LEU A 27 14.65 18.20 -15.43
CA LEU A 27 13.66 19.27 -15.37
C LEU A 27 13.44 19.94 -16.73
N THR A 28 12.18 20.25 -17.01
CA THR A 28 11.80 21.15 -18.11
C THR A 28 11.65 22.57 -17.57
N GLY A 29 12.42 23.52 -18.09
CA GLY A 29 12.38 24.91 -17.63
C GLY A 29 11.12 25.63 -18.08
N SER A 30 10.39 26.26 -17.16
CA SER A 30 9.20 27.09 -17.41
C SER A 30 9.51 28.56 -17.65
N GLY A 31 10.75 28.97 -17.46
CA GLY A 31 11.18 30.37 -17.67
C GLY A 31 11.41 30.72 -19.14
N PRO A 32 11.70 32.00 -19.43
CA PRO A 32 11.97 32.48 -20.79
C PRO A 32 13.08 31.66 -21.47
N ASN A 33 12.82 31.30 -22.75
CA ASN A 33 13.71 30.47 -23.56
C ASN A 33 14.03 29.09 -22.94
N GLY A 34 13.04 28.48 -22.25
CA GLY A 34 13.23 27.16 -21.62
C GLY A 34 14.18 27.17 -20.42
N ARG A 35 14.38 28.32 -19.78
CA ARG A 35 15.23 28.44 -18.60
C ARG A 35 14.60 27.79 -17.39
N ILE A 36 15.35 26.93 -16.70
CA ILE A 36 14.96 26.38 -15.41
C ILE A 36 15.01 27.50 -14.36
N VAL A 37 13.88 27.76 -13.73
CA VAL A 37 13.72 28.73 -12.65
C VAL A 37 13.44 28.03 -11.34
N TRP A 38 13.53 28.74 -10.21
CA TRP A 38 13.40 28.14 -8.89
C TRP A 38 12.07 27.39 -8.68
N ARG A 39 10.98 27.85 -9.29
CA ARG A 39 9.66 27.20 -9.22
C ARG A 39 9.67 25.79 -9.80
N ASP A 40 10.47 25.54 -10.84
CA ASP A 40 10.60 24.22 -11.46
C ASP A 40 11.33 23.27 -10.50
N VAL A 41 12.34 23.78 -9.81
CA VAL A 41 13.09 23.04 -8.79
C VAL A 41 12.23 22.75 -7.55
N ASP A 42 11.48 23.76 -7.07
CA ASP A 42 10.58 23.61 -5.92
C ASP A 42 9.44 22.64 -6.20
N ALA A 43 8.85 22.70 -7.39
CA ALA A 43 7.83 21.75 -7.83
C ALA A 43 8.38 20.32 -7.92
N ALA A 44 9.58 20.15 -8.45
CA ALA A 44 10.22 18.84 -8.53
C ALA A 44 10.61 18.31 -7.14
N ALA A 45 11.10 19.16 -6.25
CA ALA A 45 11.39 18.79 -4.87
C ALA A 45 10.14 18.31 -4.14
N LYS A 46 9.03 19.05 -4.24
CA LYS A 46 7.74 18.65 -3.66
C LYS A 46 7.19 17.35 -4.26
N THR A 47 7.38 17.16 -5.57
CA THR A 47 7.02 15.89 -6.22
C THR A 47 7.92 14.75 -5.75
N ALA A 48 9.21 15.01 -5.56
CA ALA A 48 10.16 14.04 -5.02
C ALA A 48 9.89 13.76 -3.53
N GLU A 49 9.58 14.77 -2.71
CA GLU A 49 9.14 14.56 -1.33
C GLU A 49 7.86 13.73 -1.25
N ASN A 50 6.92 13.94 -2.18
CA ASN A 50 5.71 13.12 -2.28
C ASN A 50 5.95 11.73 -2.90
N SER A 51 7.05 11.53 -3.65
CA SER A 51 7.39 10.24 -4.29
C SER A 51 8.51 9.46 -3.60
N THR A 52 9.32 10.10 -2.73
CA THR A 52 10.39 9.44 -1.95
C THR A 52 10.01 9.18 -0.50
N ALA A 53 8.89 9.67 -0.05
CA ALA A 53 8.26 9.22 1.19
C ALA A 53 7.25 8.10 0.90
N GLY A 54 7.63 7.09 0.15
CA GLY A 54 6.99 5.78 0.18
C GLY A 54 7.16 5.24 1.59
N GLY A 55 6.29 5.67 2.49
CA GLY A 55 6.22 5.17 3.84
C GLY A 55 5.24 4.01 3.89
N VAL A 56 5.37 3.15 4.89
CA VAL A 56 4.36 2.15 5.17
C VAL A 56 3.12 2.87 5.68
N ALA A 57 2.06 2.85 4.90
CA ALA A 57 0.73 3.30 5.29
C ALA A 57 -0.14 2.08 5.62
N GLY A 58 -1.28 2.28 6.28
CA GLY A 58 -2.14 1.17 6.63
C GLY A 58 -3.59 1.56 6.86
N TYR A 59 -4.45 0.59 6.59
CA TYR A 59 -5.88 0.62 6.88
C TYR A 59 -6.28 -0.59 7.70
N TYR A 60 -7.40 -0.50 8.39
CA TYR A 60 -8.02 -1.66 9.00
C TYR A 60 -9.54 -1.62 8.82
N THR A 61 -10.16 -2.77 8.92
CA THR A 61 -11.60 -2.92 8.92
C THR A 61 -12.04 -4.03 9.87
N THR A 62 -13.25 -3.92 10.39
CA THR A 62 -13.90 -5.00 11.11
C THR A 62 -14.83 -5.74 10.14
N VAL A 63 -14.79 -7.05 10.22
CA VAL A 63 -15.49 -7.98 9.32
C VAL A 63 -16.43 -8.83 10.17
N ASP A 64 -17.70 -8.95 9.75
CA ASP A 64 -18.63 -9.88 10.35
C ASP A 64 -18.35 -11.30 9.81
N VAL A 65 -17.89 -12.18 10.67
CA VAL A 65 -17.49 -13.55 10.29
C VAL A 65 -18.41 -14.63 10.85
N ARG A 66 -19.59 -14.24 11.35
CA ARG A 66 -20.57 -15.18 11.95
C ARG A 66 -21.01 -16.24 10.95
N GLU A 67 -21.32 -15.84 9.72
CA GLU A 67 -21.70 -16.77 8.65
C GLU A 67 -20.56 -17.73 8.31
N LEU A 68 -19.33 -17.21 8.18
CA LEU A 68 -18.15 -18.01 7.95
C LEU A 68 -17.91 -19.00 9.10
N LEU A 69 -17.95 -18.54 10.35
CA LEU A 69 -17.75 -19.42 11.51
C LEU A 69 -18.81 -20.50 11.62
N ALA A 70 -20.06 -20.18 11.27
CA ALA A 70 -21.15 -21.17 11.21
C ALA A 70 -20.87 -22.21 10.11
N ALA A 71 -20.47 -21.79 8.90
CA ALA A 71 -20.11 -22.67 7.82
C ALA A 71 -18.91 -23.59 8.18
N LEU A 72 -17.87 -23.02 8.80
CA LEU A 72 -16.70 -23.79 9.22
C LEU A 72 -17.03 -24.87 10.26
N LYS A 73 -17.98 -24.61 11.16
CA LYS A 73 -18.46 -25.60 12.13
C LYS A 73 -19.11 -26.82 11.46
N THR A 74 -19.77 -26.63 10.31
CA THR A 74 -20.40 -27.74 9.56
C THR A 74 -19.37 -28.63 8.84
N LEU A 75 -18.14 -28.14 8.67
CA LEU A 75 -17.05 -28.87 7.99
C LEU A 75 -16.24 -29.76 8.96
N ASP A 76 -16.65 -29.89 10.22
CA ASP A 76 -16.07 -30.77 11.22
C ASP A 76 -14.53 -30.71 11.32
N GLY A 77 -13.98 -29.49 11.27
CA GLY A 77 -12.55 -29.24 11.38
C GLY A 77 -11.73 -29.43 10.08
N ALA A 78 -12.38 -29.80 8.96
CA ALA A 78 -11.69 -29.94 7.68
C ALA A 78 -11.11 -28.59 7.17
N LEU A 79 -11.66 -27.47 7.61
CA LEU A 79 -11.16 -26.13 7.31
C LEU A 79 -11.28 -25.25 8.55
N THR A 80 -10.21 -24.59 8.91
CA THR A 80 -10.17 -23.64 10.04
C THR A 80 -10.30 -22.20 9.56
N PHE A 81 -10.67 -21.27 10.46
CA PHE A 81 -10.74 -19.86 10.15
C PHE A 81 -9.41 -19.30 9.60
N PRO A 82 -8.24 -19.57 10.23
CA PRO A 82 -6.95 -19.14 9.68
C PRO A 82 -6.68 -19.67 8.27
N ALA A 83 -6.98 -20.94 8.01
CA ALA A 83 -6.79 -21.56 6.70
C ALA A 83 -7.71 -20.93 5.63
N PHE A 84 -8.95 -20.56 6.00
CA PHE A 84 -9.84 -19.85 5.10
C PHE A 84 -9.33 -18.44 4.81
N ALA A 85 -8.92 -17.70 5.84
CA ALA A 85 -8.36 -16.36 5.69
C ALA A 85 -7.10 -16.36 4.82
N GLN A 86 -6.24 -17.36 4.98
CA GLN A 86 -5.06 -17.55 4.12
C GLN A 86 -5.45 -17.73 2.65
N ARG A 87 -6.40 -18.62 2.35
CA ARG A 87 -6.89 -18.82 0.98
C ARG A 87 -7.53 -17.57 0.37
N ALA A 88 -8.26 -16.79 1.19
CA ALA A 88 -8.83 -15.53 0.74
C ALA A 88 -7.74 -14.52 0.35
N ALA A 89 -6.66 -14.43 1.12
CA ALA A 89 -5.51 -13.58 0.83
C ALA A 89 -4.74 -14.04 -0.41
N GLU A 90 -4.53 -15.35 -0.58
CA GLU A 90 -3.92 -15.94 -1.78
C GLU A 90 -4.69 -15.58 -3.04
N ARG A 91 -6.04 -15.59 -2.99
CA ARG A 91 -6.88 -15.16 -4.11
C ARG A 91 -6.69 -13.69 -4.47
N LEU A 92 -6.32 -12.86 -3.51
CA LEU A 92 -6.00 -11.45 -3.70
C LEU A 92 -4.52 -11.21 -4.04
N SER A 93 -3.70 -12.27 -4.06
CA SER A 93 -2.25 -12.20 -4.28
C SER A 93 -1.54 -11.29 -3.27
N VAL A 94 -1.97 -11.33 -2.00
CA VAL A 94 -1.39 -10.54 -0.91
C VAL A 94 -0.95 -11.48 0.20
N PRO A 95 0.29 -11.35 0.70
CA PRO A 95 0.72 -12.08 1.89
C PRO A 95 -0.18 -11.74 3.07
N ALA A 96 -0.59 -12.76 3.81
CA ALA A 96 -1.38 -12.57 5.02
C ALA A 96 -0.89 -13.47 6.15
N TRP A 97 -0.99 -12.93 7.36
CA TRP A 97 -0.72 -13.65 8.60
C TRP A 97 -1.98 -13.67 9.46
N PHE A 98 -2.10 -14.71 10.21
CA PHE A 98 -3.14 -14.83 11.21
C PHE A 98 -2.55 -14.55 12.60
N ALA A 99 -3.13 -13.59 13.32
CA ALA A 99 -2.80 -13.34 14.71
C ALA A 99 -3.73 -14.16 15.58
N GLY A 100 -3.26 -15.32 16.06
CA GLY A 100 -3.99 -16.22 16.91
C GLY A 100 -3.93 -15.87 18.40
N ASP A 101 -4.31 -16.81 19.25
CA ASP A 101 -4.21 -16.73 20.72
C ASP A 101 -5.00 -15.58 21.35
N GLY A 102 -6.18 -15.26 20.79
CA GLY A 102 -7.04 -14.18 21.29
C GLY A 102 -6.57 -12.78 20.89
N ILE A 103 -5.59 -12.67 20.01
CA ILE A 103 -5.13 -11.38 19.50
C ILE A 103 -6.10 -10.90 18.42
N GLU A 104 -6.87 -9.87 18.72
CA GLU A 104 -7.89 -9.30 17.81
C GLU A 104 -7.32 -8.61 16.59
N GLY A 105 -6.03 -8.27 16.58
CA GLY A 105 -5.37 -7.66 15.43
C GLY A 105 -3.92 -7.32 15.71
N ALA A 106 -3.13 -7.35 14.64
CA ALA A 106 -1.74 -6.93 14.63
C ALA A 106 -1.48 -6.10 13.38
N LEU A 107 -0.55 -5.16 13.45
CA LEU A 107 -0.10 -4.42 12.28
C LEU A 107 0.83 -5.33 11.46
N PRO A 108 0.54 -5.55 10.16
CA PRO A 108 1.43 -6.32 9.31
C PRO A 108 2.72 -5.53 9.05
N VAL A 109 3.81 -6.25 8.92
CA VAL A 109 5.12 -5.71 8.53
C VAL A 109 5.34 -6.06 7.07
N LEU A 110 5.77 -5.09 6.27
CA LEU A 110 6.18 -5.33 4.89
C LEU A 110 7.62 -5.85 4.88
N ASN A 111 7.84 -6.97 4.23
CA ASN A 111 9.18 -7.44 3.93
C ASN A 111 9.74 -6.72 2.70
N GLU A 112 11.04 -6.84 2.48
CA GLU A 112 11.70 -6.25 1.32
C GLU A 112 11.06 -6.76 0.01
N GLY A 113 10.61 -5.83 -0.83
CA GLY A 113 9.94 -6.13 -2.10
C GLY A 113 8.43 -6.38 -2.02
N GLU A 114 7.83 -6.40 -0.83
CA GLU A 114 6.38 -6.48 -0.67
C GLU A 114 5.73 -5.10 -0.80
N ILE A 115 4.71 -5.03 -1.65
CA ILE A 115 3.93 -3.80 -1.86
C ILE A 115 2.81 -3.68 -0.83
N ALA A 116 2.26 -4.80 -0.39
CA ALA A 116 1.19 -4.86 0.59
C ALA A 116 1.23 -6.17 1.39
N ALA A 117 0.73 -6.12 2.61
CA ALA A 117 0.60 -7.28 3.49
C ALA A 117 -0.62 -7.12 4.39
N MET A 118 -1.23 -8.25 4.78
CA MET A 118 -2.41 -8.25 5.65
C MET A 118 -2.17 -9.05 6.92
N THR A 119 -2.87 -8.67 7.98
CA THR A 119 -3.02 -9.48 9.19
C THR A 119 -4.50 -9.64 9.49
N VAL A 120 -4.91 -10.88 9.77
CA VAL A 120 -6.27 -11.20 10.19
C VAL A 120 -6.22 -11.59 11.66
N GLY A 121 -6.98 -10.88 12.48
CA GLY A 121 -7.07 -11.13 13.90
C GLY A 121 -7.97 -12.32 14.25
N ASP A 122 -7.86 -12.78 15.48
CA ASP A 122 -8.72 -13.84 16.01
C ASP A 122 -10.17 -13.34 16.13
N PRO A 123 -11.16 -14.14 15.70
CA PRO A 123 -12.55 -13.75 15.80
C PRO A 123 -13.00 -13.59 17.26
N THR A 124 -13.54 -12.42 17.58
CA THR A 124 -14.15 -12.11 18.89
C THR A 124 -15.58 -11.65 18.66
N ASP A 125 -16.52 -12.23 19.38
CA ASP A 125 -17.97 -11.92 19.26
C ASP A 125 -18.52 -11.96 17.82
N GLY A 126 -18.00 -12.87 17.01
CA GLY A 126 -18.41 -13.03 15.60
C GLY A 126 -17.83 -11.99 14.64
N HIS A 127 -16.85 -11.25 15.08
CA HIS A 127 -16.14 -10.26 14.26
C HIS A 127 -14.63 -10.53 14.24
N ALA A 128 -13.98 -10.26 13.12
CA ALA A 128 -12.52 -10.29 13.00
C ALA A 128 -12.01 -8.94 12.49
N ARG A 129 -10.85 -8.52 12.91
CA ARG A 129 -10.16 -7.35 12.36
C ARG A 129 -9.19 -7.78 11.27
N VAL A 130 -9.21 -7.02 10.19
CA VAL A 130 -8.24 -7.16 9.11
C VAL A 130 -7.46 -5.86 9.03
N HIS A 131 -6.15 -5.95 9.16
CA HIS A 131 -5.23 -4.84 8.95
C HIS A 131 -4.50 -5.04 7.63
N LEU A 132 -4.30 -3.97 6.91
CA LEU A 132 -3.52 -3.90 5.68
C LEU A 132 -2.40 -2.87 5.89
N ALA A 133 -1.17 -3.26 5.67
CA ALA A 133 -0.06 -2.33 5.45
C ALA A 133 0.30 -2.34 3.97
N TYR A 134 0.71 -1.20 3.43
CA TYR A 134 1.13 -1.07 2.05
C TYR A 134 2.19 0.02 1.88
N ASP A 135 3.01 -0.12 0.84
CA ASP A 135 3.96 0.90 0.43
C ASP A 135 3.20 1.99 -0.36
N SER A 136 3.06 3.18 0.24
CA SER A 136 2.37 4.31 -0.38
C SER A 136 3.10 4.89 -1.61
N GLY A 137 4.36 4.53 -1.83
CA GLY A 137 5.10 4.84 -3.05
C GLY A 137 4.76 3.90 -4.22
N ALA A 138 4.32 2.66 -3.93
CA ALA A 138 4.03 1.63 -4.92
C ALA A 138 2.53 1.39 -5.13
N MET A 139 1.69 1.68 -4.14
CA MET A 139 0.24 1.46 -4.17
C MET A 139 -0.52 2.72 -3.74
N SER A 140 -1.56 3.10 -4.49
CA SER A 140 -2.42 4.22 -4.11
C SER A 140 -3.37 3.84 -2.97
N ASP A 141 -3.79 4.84 -2.18
CA ASP A 141 -4.77 4.69 -1.09
C ASP A 141 -6.08 4.05 -1.57
N GLU A 142 -6.52 4.41 -2.79
CA GLU A 142 -7.74 3.84 -3.39
C GLU A 142 -7.57 2.34 -3.70
N ALA A 143 -6.42 1.94 -4.23
CA ALA A 143 -6.11 0.54 -4.50
C ALA A 143 -6.01 -0.27 -3.20
N ALA A 144 -5.38 0.28 -2.17
CA ALA A 144 -5.27 -0.32 -0.84
C ALA A 144 -6.66 -0.48 -0.19
N ALA A 145 -7.50 0.55 -0.25
CA ALA A 145 -8.87 0.48 0.26
C ALA A 145 -9.76 -0.52 -0.50
N LYS A 146 -9.57 -0.64 -1.82
CA LYS A 146 -10.26 -1.65 -2.65
C LYS A 146 -9.84 -3.06 -2.25
N LEU A 147 -8.55 -3.28 -2.06
CA LEU A 147 -7.99 -4.56 -1.63
C LEU A 147 -8.56 -5.01 -0.28
N LEU A 148 -8.60 -4.09 0.70
CA LEU A 148 -9.18 -4.36 2.02
C LEU A 148 -10.68 -4.66 1.95
N ARG A 149 -11.44 -3.94 1.11
CA ARG A 149 -12.87 -4.24 0.86
C ARG A 149 -13.08 -5.59 0.20
N SER A 150 -12.19 -5.99 -0.71
CA SER A 150 -12.26 -7.31 -1.34
C SER A 150 -12.05 -8.42 -0.31
N MET A 151 -11.05 -8.30 0.56
CA MET A 151 -10.82 -9.24 1.66
C MET A 151 -12.03 -9.32 2.59
N LYS A 152 -12.60 -8.17 2.97
CA LYS A 152 -13.82 -8.11 3.77
C LYS A 152 -14.96 -8.90 3.10
N GLY A 153 -15.21 -8.68 1.81
CA GLY A 153 -16.26 -9.37 1.07
C GLY A 153 -16.09 -10.89 1.01
N LEU A 154 -14.84 -11.37 0.88
CA LEU A 154 -14.53 -12.81 0.87
C LEU A 154 -14.78 -13.47 2.24
N LEU A 155 -14.48 -12.76 3.33
CA LEU A 155 -14.69 -13.28 4.70
C LEU A 155 -16.16 -13.19 5.14
N GLU A 156 -16.92 -12.15 4.73
CA GLU A 156 -18.32 -12.00 5.03
C GLU A 156 -19.23 -12.95 4.22
N LYS A 157 -18.79 -13.28 3.00
CA LYS A 157 -19.56 -14.13 2.06
C LYS A 157 -18.73 -15.34 1.63
N PRO A 158 -18.56 -16.35 2.49
CA PRO A 158 -17.65 -17.47 2.25
C PRO A 158 -18.03 -18.28 1.00
N LEU A 159 -19.30 -18.30 0.59
CA LEU A 159 -19.74 -18.99 -0.62
C LEU A 159 -19.15 -18.42 -1.91
N THR A 160 -18.73 -17.16 -1.91
CA THR A 160 -18.05 -16.53 -3.06
C THR A 160 -16.64 -17.09 -3.32
N MET A 161 -16.09 -17.83 -2.36
CA MET A 161 -14.81 -18.54 -2.52
C MET A 161 -14.96 -19.84 -3.32
N LEU A 162 -16.19 -20.35 -3.51
CA LEU A 162 -16.47 -21.60 -4.20
C LEU A 162 -16.76 -21.42 -5.70
N THR A 163 -16.84 -20.18 -6.15
CA THR A 163 -17.00 -19.79 -7.56
C THR A 163 -15.71 -19.22 -8.12
#